data_526663b1d69039f34fdd0918ce789097
#
_entry.id   526663b1d69039f34fdd0918ce789097
#
_cell.length_a   1.000
_cell.length_b   1.000
_cell.length_c   1.000
_cell.angle_alpha   90.00
_cell.angle_beta   90.00
_cell.angle_gamma   90.00
#
_symmetry.space_group_name_H-M   'P 1'
#
loop_
_entity.id
_entity.type
_entity.pdbx_description
1 polymer ?
#
loop_
_entity_poly.entity_id
_entity_poly.type
_entity_poly.pdbx_seq_one_letter_code
_entity_poly.pdbx_strand_id
1 'polypeptide(L)'
;MGSRAVTDRIDTSRAALIVYDACRRALTPADPAHRSTMRPVLDAWVTLIGACRARAMPIIYTTPVSRADGTDVVLLPTDLSVATGTPSLTNCIEGTPEAGFPEEIAPQPQDYVFLKRRPSAFYGTGAAELLRLLNRSGLVIGGGATNRGVETSVREAFSMDLDTVVVSECCWGGDAAAHAYSLDTSMKMYARVRSLERTLVMLRA
;
A
#
# COMPACT_ATOMS: atom_id res chain seq x y z
N MET A 1 -9.39 -32.47 12.34
CA MET A 1 -9.17 -31.10 11.81
C MET A 1 -9.64 -31.10 10.36
N GLY A 2 -10.76 -30.44 10.06
CA GLY A 2 -11.24 -30.30 8.68
C GLY A 2 -10.27 -29.41 7.90
N SER A 3 -9.74 -29.93 6.79
CA SER A 3 -8.91 -29.15 5.85
C SER A 3 -9.75 -27.99 5.30
N ARG A 4 -9.49 -26.78 5.79
CA ARG A 4 -10.05 -25.56 5.17
C ARG A 4 -9.38 -25.43 3.81
N ALA A 5 -10.14 -25.62 2.73
CA ALA A 5 -9.61 -25.47 1.38
C ALA A 5 -9.11 -24.04 1.18
N VAL A 6 -7.83 -23.92 0.78
CA VAL A 6 -7.27 -22.62 0.38
C VAL A 6 -7.86 -22.26 -0.98
N THR A 7 -8.65 -21.19 -1.05
CA THR A 7 -9.33 -20.75 -2.27
C THR A 7 -8.74 -19.45 -2.79
N ASP A 8 -8.69 -19.29 -4.11
CA ASP A 8 -8.23 -18.05 -4.76
C ASP A 8 -9.41 -17.07 -4.95
N ARG A 9 -10.08 -16.72 -3.85
CA ARG A 9 -11.20 -15.80 -3.78
C ARG A 9 -10.95 -14.70 -2.75
N ILE A 10 -11.67 -13.59 -2.85
CA ILE A 10 -11.71 -12.51 -1.86
C ILE A 10 -13.13 -12.48 -1.30
N ASP A 11 -13.25 -12.69 -0.01
CA ASP A 11 -14.51 -12.41 0.70
C ASP A 11 -14.61 -10.90 0.92
N THR A 12 -15.33 -10.22 0.04
CA THR A 12 -15.47 -8.76 0.08
C THR A 12 -16.18 -8.27 1.34
N SER A 13 -17.00 -9.11 1.98
CA SER A 13 -17.66 -8.77 3.24
C SER A 13 -16.69 -8.71 4.42
N ARG A 14 -15.53 -9.35 4.28
CA ARG A 14 -14.47 -9.45 5.30
C ARG A 14 -13.14 -8.84 4.87
N ALA A 15 -13.06 -8.28 3.68
CA ALA A 15 -11.86 -7.64 3.18
C ALA A 15 -11.92 -6.11 3.29
N ALA A 16 -10.75 -5.47 3.32
CA ALA A 16 -10.55 -4.03 3.15
C ALA A 16 -9.47 -3.77 2.08
N LEU A 17 -9.48 -2.58 1.49
CA LEU A 17 -8.44 -2.11 0.60
C LEU A 17 -7.49 -1.17 1.35
N ILE A 18 -6.18 -1.39 1.27
CA ILE A 18 -5.16 -0.41 1.65
C ILE A 18 -4.55 0.22 0.40
N VAL A 19 -4.77 1.51 0.24
CA VAL A 19 -4.12 2.38 -0.76
C VAL A 19 -2.82 2.89 -0.13
N TYR A 20 -1.73 2.11 -0.34
CA TYR A 20 -0.48 2.35 0.36
C TYR A 20 0.36 3.42 -0.33
N ASP A 21 0.54 4.57 0.33
CA ASP A 21 1.42 5.68 -0.05
C ASP A 21 1.24 6.22 -1.49
N ALA A 22 0.04 6.05 -2.06
CA ALA A 22 -0.33 6.53 -3.38
C ALA A 22 -0.53 8.07 -3.41
N CYS A 23 0.41 8.80 -2.78
CA CYS A 23 0.38 10.26 -2.65
C CYS A 23 0.82 10.97 -3.94
N ARG A 24 0.56 12.28 -4.02
CA ARG A 24 0.91 13.11 -5.19
C ARG A 24 2.39 13.08 -5.51
N ARG A 25 3.27 13.11 -4.50
CA ARG A 25 4.71 13.00 -4.72
C ARG A 25 5.08 11.75 -5.55
N ALA A 26 4.39 10.65 -5.33
CA ALA A 26 4.66 9.39 -6.00
C ALA A 26 3.96 9.28 -7.36
N LEU A 27 2.66 9.55 -7.43
CA LEU A 27 1.83 9.27 -8.60
C LEU A 27 1.67 10.43 -9.57
N THR A 28 1.80 11.67 -9.08
CA THR A 28 1.72 12.89 -9.91
C THR A 28 2.91 13.82 -9.64
N PRO A 29 4.17 13.31 -9.76
CA PRO A 29 5.35 14.13 -9.52
C PRO A 29 5.41 15.35 -10.44
N ALA A 30 6.19 16.36 -10.07
CA ALA A 30 6.34 17.58 -10.86
C ALA A 30 7.01 17.32 -12.21
N ASP A 31 7.96 16.38 -12.26
CA ASP A 31 8.63 15.99 -13.52
C ASP A 31 7.64 15.30 -14.48
N PRO A 32 7.41 15.84 -15.70
CA PRO A 32 6.45 15.29 -16.66
C PRO A 32 6.82 13.89 -17.16
N ALA A 33 8.10 13.58 -17.31
CA ALA A 33 8.56 12.26 -17.77
C ALA A 33 8.24 11.20 -16.73
N HIS A 34 8.59 11.47 -15.47
CA HIS A 34 8.26 10.58 -14.36
C HIS A 34 6.74 10.45 -14.16
N ARG A 35 5.99 11.56 -14.28
CA ARG A 35 4.52 11.51 -14.22
C ARG A 35 3.92 10.61 -15.29
N SER A 36 4.47 10.63 -16.51
CA SER A 36 4.03 9.76 -17.60
C SER A 36 4.26 8.27 -17.26
N THR A 37 5.38 7.93 -16.65
CA THR A 37 5.64 6.53 -16.23
C THR A 37 4.72 6.05 -15.11
N MET A 38 4.19 6.96 -14.29
CA MET A 38 3.27 6.62 -13.20
C MET A 38 1.80 6.58 -13.61
N ARG A 39 1.47 7.06 -14.82
CA ARG A 39 0.08 7.11 -15.29
C ARG A 39 -0.61 5.74 -15.30
N PRO A 40 0.00 4.63 -15.81
CA PRO A 40 -0.63 3.31 -15.76
C PRO A 40 -0.92 2.83 -14.33
N VAL A 41 -0.04 3.15 -13.38
CA VAL A 41 -0.25 2.82 -11.96
C VAL A 41 -1.44 3.59 -11.39
N LEU A 42 -1.56 4.88 -11.70
CA LEU A 42 -2.70 5.70 -11.27
C LEU A 42 -4.02 5.18 -11.86
N ASP A 43 -4.04 4.81 -13.15
CA ASP A 43 -5.22 4.23 -13.81
C ASP A 43 -5.63 2.89 -13.19
N ALA A 44 -4.66 2.06 -12.81
CA ALA A 44 -4.91 0.83 -12.07
C ALA A 44 -5.55 1.10 -10.71
N TRP A 45 -5.08 2.12 -10.00
CA TRP A 45 -5.67 2.54 -8.72
C TRP A 45 -7.10 3.04 -8.86
N VAL A 46 -7.39 3.88 -9.87
CA VAL A 46 -8.76 4.34 -10.16
C VAL A 46 -9.70 3.16 -10.35
N THR A 47 -9.25 2.17 -11.12
CA THR A 47 -10.03 0.94 -11.41
C THR A 47 -10.25 0.10 -10.16
N LEU A 48 -9.20 -0.17 -9.39
CA LEU A 48 -9.27 -1.00 -8.19
C LEU A 48 -10.13 -0.37 -7.08
N ILE A 49 -9.94 0.93 -6.82
CA ILE A 49 -10.71 1.68 -5.82
C ILE A 49 -12.20 1.68 -6.20
N GLY A 50 -12.52 1.95 -7.48
CA GLY A 50 -13.90 1.89 -7.98
C GLY A 50 -14.54 0.52 -7.77
N ALA A 51 -13.81 -0.56 -8.06
CA ALA A 51 -14.28 -1.92 -7.87
C ALA A 51 -14.52 -2.29 -6.40
N CYS A 52 -13.65 -1.84 -5.48
CA CYS A 52 -13.81 -2.05 -4.05
C CYS A 52 -14.98 -1.24 -3.48
N ARG A 53 -15.14 0.02 -3.90
CA ARG A 53 -16.29 0.88 -3.51
C ARG A 53 -17.62 0.27 -3.93
N ALA A 54 -17.72 -0.24 -5.16
CA ALA A 54 -18.93 -0.91 -5.66
C ALA A 54 -19.35 -2.12 -4.82
N ARG A 55 -18.46 -2.61 -3.93
CA ARG A 55 -18.71 -3.72 -3.00
C ARG A 55 -18.77 -3.31 -1.54
N ALA A 56 -18.85 -2.00 -1.28
CA ALA A 56 -18.85 -1.44 0.06
C ALA A 56 -17.67 -1.92 0.94
N MET A 57 -16.52 -2.21 0.32
CA MET A 57 -15.31 -2.53 1.06
C MET A 57 -14.76 -1.25 1.71
N PRO A 58 -14.34 -1.29 2.99
CA PRO A 58 -13.62 -0.19 3.60
C PRO A 58 -12.34 0.12 2.82
N ILE A 59 -12.07 1.39 2.58
CA ILE A 59 -10.85 1.86 1.93
C ILE A 59 -10.03 2.64 2.94
N ILE A 60 -8.80 2.24 3.08
CA ILE A 60 -7.83 2.78 4.03
C ILE A 60 -6.68 3.35 3.22
N TYR A 61 -6.42 4.62 3.37
CA TYR A 61 -5.29 5.30 2.76
C TYR A 61 -4.17 5.46 3.78
N THR A 62 -2.93 5.26 3.36
CA THR A 62 -1.76 5.67 4.12
C THR A 62 -0.96 6.69 3.33
N THR A 63 -0.35 7.64 4.05
CA THR A 63 0.61 8.57 3.44
C THR A 63 1.84 8.69 4.35
N PRO A 64 3.07 8.61 3.77
CA PRO A 64 4.30 8.69 4.53
C PRO A 64 4.61 10.15 4.81
N VAL A 65 4.58 10.55 6.07
CA VAL A 65 4.84 11.93 6.47
C VAL A 65 5.86 12.03 7.60
N SER A 66 6.56 13.14 7.63
CA SER A 66 7.38 13.59 8.75
C SER A 66 7.04 15.02 9.09
N ARG A 67 7.32 15.42 10.33
CA ARG A 67 7.18 16.80 10.79
C ARG A 67 8.16 17.71 10.03
N ALA A 68 7.79 18.97 9.83
CA ALA A 68 8.65 19.94 9.18
C ALA A 68 9.95 20.22 9.94
N ASP A 69 9.94 20.05 11.28
CA ASP A 69 11.11 20.19 12.12
C ASP A 69 12.05 18.96 12.12
N GLY A 70 11.66 17.88 11.42
CA GLY A 70 12.46 16.67 11.28
C GLY A 70 12.61 15.83 12.55
N THR A 71 11.92 16.15 13.65
CA THR A 71 12.09 15.48 14.95
C THR A 71 11.65 14.00 14.94
N ASP A 72 10.86 13.56 13.97
CA ASP A 72 10.36 12.20 13.82
C ASP A 72 11.00 11.42 12.65
N VAL A 73 12.01 12.02 11.99
CA VAL A 73 12.78 11.37 10.90
C VAL A 73 13.62 10.22 11.47
N VAL A 74 13.66 9.10 10.74
CA VAL A 74 14.47 7.94 11.12
C VAL A 74 15.93 8.19 10.77
N LEU A 75 16.76 8.30 11.79
CA LEU A 75 18.20 8.52 11.66
C LEU A 75 19.03 7.29 12.08
N LEU A 76 18.45 6.11 12.00
CA LEU A 76 19.15 4.86 12.30
C LEU A 76 20.22 4.58 11.25
N PRO A 77 21.44 4.15 11.66
CA PRO A 77 22.46 3.74 10.71
C PRO A 77 22.03 2.45 10.00
N THR A 78 21.89 2.53 8.71
CA THR A 78 21.70 1.41 7.79
C THR A 78 22.79 1.48 6.73
N ASP A 79 23.06 0.39 6.00
CA ASP A 79 24.04 0.40 4.91
C ASP A 79 23.74 1.53 3.91
N LEU A 80 22.46 1.74 3.58
CA LEU A 80 22.05 2.83 2.70
C LEU A 80 22.34 4.21 3.30
N SER A 81 21.95 4.45 4.55
CA SER A 81 22.15 5.75 5.18
C SER A 81 23.63 6.05 5.44
N VAL A 82 24.43 5.05 5.74
CA VAL A 82 25.89 5.17 5.89
C VAL A 82 26.55 5.49 4.55
N ALA A 83 26.12 4.81 3.48
CA ALA A 83 26.70 5.03 2.14
C ALA A 83 26.31 6.39 1.53
N THR A 84 25.10 6.89 1.82
CA THR A 84 24.57 8.11 1.19
C THR A 84 24.69 9.37 2.07
N GLY A 85 24.95 9.21 3.36
CA GLY A 85 24.90 10.32 4.32
C GLY A 85 23.50 10.91 4.55
N THR A 86 22.45 10.21 4.13
CA THR A 86 21.06 10.68 4.20
C THR A 86 20.16 9.67 4.92
N PRO A 87 19.03 10.09 5.49
CA PRO A 87 18.07 9.17 6.09
C PRO A 87 17.63 8.11 5.08
N SER A 88 17.53 6.85 5.50
CA SER A 88 17.08 5.74 4.66
C SER A 88 15.58 5.80 4.29
N LEU A 89 14.82 6.63 5.01
CA LEU A 89 13.41 6.91 4.71
C LEU A 89 13.23 8.41 4.47
N THR A 90 12.63 8.74 3.32
CA THR A 90 12.27 10.11 2.95
C THR A 90 10.74 10.21 2.85
N ASN A 91 10.12 10.77 3.87
CA ASN A 91 8.68 11.02 3.90
C ASN A 91 8.35 12.38 3.24
N CYS A 92 7.06 12.60 2.95
CA CYS A 92 6.56 13.95 2.66
C CYS A 92 6.56 14.78 3.95
N ILE A 93 6.55 16.09 3.84
CA ILE A 93 6.27 16.96 4.99
C ILE A 93 4.76 16.96 5.23
N GLU A 94 4.36 16.73 6.47
CA GLU A 94 2.96 16.72 6.88
C GLU A 94 2.27 18.05 6.53
N GLY A 95 1.08 17.97 5.95
CA GLY A 95 0.29 19.13 5.53
C GLY A 95 0.67 19.72 4.18
N THR A 96 1.73 19.23 3.51
CA THR A 96 2.08 19.69 2.17
C THR A 96 1.21 19.03 1.08
N PRO A 97 1.04 19.69 -0.08
CA PRO A 97 0.27 19.11 -1.20
C PRO A 97 0.80 17.77 -1.69
N GLU A 98 2.11 17.53 -1.59
CA GLU A 98 2.79 16.30 -2.01
C GLU A 98 2.38 15.09 -1.14
N ALA A 99 2.02 15.33 0.12
CA ALA A 99 1.51 14.32 1.04
C ALA A 99 0.05 13.96 0.77
N GLY A 100 -0.69 14.79 0.04
CA GLY A 100 -2.06 14.53 -0.39
C GLY A 100 -2.14 13.48 -1.52
N PHE A 101 -3.36 13.16 -1.92
CA PHE A 101 -3.62 12.18 -2.98
C PHE A 101 -3.97 12.87 -4.30
N PRO A 102 -3.68 12.24 -5.47
CA PRO A 102 -4.22 12.68 -6.76
C PRO A 102 -5.75 12.80 -6.71
N GLU A 103 -6.30 13.71 -7.46
CA GLU A 103 -7.75 13.99 -7.46
C GLU A 103 -8.58 12.76 -7.86
N GLU A 104 -8.07 11.99 -8.83
CA GLU A 104 -8.72 10.80 -9.37
C GLU A 104 -8.92 9.68 -8.32
N ILE A 105 -8.08 9.66 -7.30
CA ILE A 105 -8.13 8.66 -6.23
C ILE A 105 -8.27 9.29 -4.84
N ALA A 106 -8.71 10.54 -4.75
CA ALA A 106 -8.84 11.23 -3.48
C ALA A 106 -9.79 10.49 -2.52
N PRO A 107 -9.44 10.43 -1.22
CA PRO A 107 -10.32 9.84 -0.21
C PRO A 107 -11.68 10.53 -0.20
N GLN A 108 -12.73 9.72 -0.02
CA GLN A 108 -14.10 10.20 0.20
C GLN A 108 -14.39 10.28 1.71
N PRO A 109 -15.46 10.97 2.14
CA PRO A 109 -15.75 11.18 3.57
C PRO A 109 -15.88 9.89 4.41
N GLN A 110 -16.23 8.76 3.77
CA GLN A 110 -16.34 7.46 4.43
C GLN A 110 -15.04 6.66 4.48
N ASP A 111 -13.99 7.11 3.78
CA ASP A 111 -12.70 6.45 3.75
C ASP A 111 -11.86 6.83 4.97
N TYR A 112 -10.90 5.98 5.31
CA TYR A 112 -10.00 6.19 6.43
C TYR A 112 -8.63 6.64 5.92
N VAL A 113 -8.03 7.64 6.57
CA VAL A 113 -6.70 8.16 6.19
C VAL A 113 -5.79 8.12 7.41
N PHE A 114 -4.67 7.40 7.28
CA PHE A 114 -3.64 7.32 8.32
C PHE A 114 -2.33 7.94 7.87
N LEU A 115 -1.81 8.83 8.69
CA LEU A 115 -0.45 9.35 8.56
C LEU A 115 0.53 8.34 9.16
N LYS A 116 1.55 7.95 8.42
CA LYS A 116 2.55 7.01 8.93
C LYS A 116 3.96 7.57 8.87
N ARG A 117 4.79 7.16 9.82
CA ARG A 117 6.18 7.60 9.95
C ARG A 117 7.19 6.47 9.74
N ARG A 118 6.71 5.27 9.56
CA ARG A 118 7.53 4.05 9.42
C ARG A 118 7.06 3.23 8.21
N PRO A 119 7.85 2.25 7.73
CA PRO A 119 7.52 1.53 6.50
C PRO A 119 6.18 0.79 6.52
N SER A 120 5.84 0.13 7.62
CA SER A 120 4.58 -0.61 7.69
C SER A 120 3.35 0.30 7.68
N ALA A 121 2.27 -0.16 7.01
CA ALA A 121 0.95 0.48 7.08
C ALA A 121 0.32 0.38 8.48
N PHE A 122 0.78 -0.57 9.29
CA PHE A 122 0.17 -0.89 10.59
C PHE A 122 0.94 -0.29 11.77
N TYR A 123 2.27 -0.23 11.67
CA TYR A 123 3.09 0.24 12.79
C TYR A 123 2.81 1.72 13.12
N GLY A 124 2.22 1.94 14.30
CA GLY A 124 1.95 3.28 14.82
C GLY A 124 0.86 4.06 14.08
N THR A 125 -0.08 3.38 13.39
CA THR A 125 -1.14 4.04 12.61
C THR A 125 -2.56 3.81 13.12
N GLY A 126 -2.83 2.74 13.84
CA GLY A 126 -4.19 2.33 14.20
C GLY A 126 -4.94 1.55 13.10
N ALA A 127 -4.29 1.28 11.95
CA ALA A 127 -4.94 0.54 10.86
C ALA A 127 -5.28 -0.91 11.24
N ALA A 128 -4.44 -1.55 12.05
CA ALA A 128 -4.71 -2.90 12.56
C ALA A 128 -5.94 -2.94 13.48
N GLU A 129 -6.06 -1.98 14.39
CA GLU A 129 -7.23 -1.83 15.26
C GLU A 129 -8.49 -1.58 14.44
N LEU A 130 -8.41 -0.73 13.43
CA LEU A 130 -9.54 -0.46 12.53
C LEU A 130 -10.02 -1.73 11.84
N LEU A 131 -9.12 -2.53 11.25
CA LEU A 131 -9.47 -3.80 10.61
C LEU A 131 -10.19 -4.74 11.59
N ARG A 132 -9.69 -4.83 12.82
CA ARG A 132 -10.32 -5.64 13.88
C ARG A 132 -11.72 -5.12 14.25
N LEU A 133 -11.88 -3.81 14.45
CA LEU A 133 -13.15 -3.18 14.76
C LEU A 133 -14.20 -3.38 13.66
N LEU A 134 -13.76 -3.31 12.40
CA LEU A 134 -14.61 -3.54 11.24
C LEU A 134 -14.79 -5.03 10.91
N ASN A 135 -14.24 -5.94 11.74
CA ASN A 135 -14.27 -7.39 11.54
C ASN A 135 -13.72 -7.80 10.16
N ARG A 136 -12.57 -7.21 9.74
CA ARG A 136 -11.91 -7.49 8.48
C ARG A 136 -10.74 -8.43 8.71
N SER A 137 -10.75 -9.58 8.03
CA SER A 137 -9.70 -10.60 8.04
C SER A 137 -9.07 -10.80 6.67
N GLY A 138 -9.50 -10.04 5.67
CA GLY A 138 -8.93 -10.00 4.32
C GLY A 138 -8.40 -8.61 3.99
N LEU A 139 -7.33 -8.58 3.20
CA LEU A 139 -6.66 -7.36 2.77
C LEU A 139 -6.37 -7.39 1.27
N VAL A 140 -6.72 -6.33 0.57
CA VAL A 140 -6.22 -6.02 -0.76
C VAL A 140 -5.27 -4.83 -0.62
N ILE A 141 -4.06 -4.92 -1.16
CA ILE A 141 -3.04 -3.89 -1.01
C ILE A 141 -2.23 -3.70 -2.30
N GLY A 142 -1.80 -2.51 -2.56
CA GLY A 142 -0.77 -2.12 -3.51
C GLY A 142 -0.08 -0.85 -3.02
N GLY A 143 0.94 -0.37 -3.71
CA GLY A 143 1.63 0.87 -3.35
C GLY A 143 3.11 0.89 -3.68
N GLY A 144 3.82 1.84 -3.08
CA GLY A 144 5.27 2.00 -3.26
C GLY A 144 6.02 2.54 -2.03
N ALA A 145 7.31 2.22 -1.88
CA ALA A 145 8.04 1.30 -2.77
C ALA A 145 7.70 -0.16 -2.43
N THR A 146 7.52 -0.95 -3.48
CA THR A 146 7.11 -2.37 -3.41
C THR A 146 8.00 -3.18 -2.46
N ASN A 147 9.32 -3.13 -2.68
CA ASN A 147 10.34 -3.87 -1.92
C ASN A 147 10.65 -3.29 -0.54
N ARG A 148 9.90 -2.29 -0.09
CA ARG A 148 10.08 -1.64 1.22
C ARG A 148 8.77 -1.68 2.00
N GLY A 149 7.98 -0.63 1.93
CA GLY A 149 6.81 -0.48 2.76
C GLY A 149 5.67 -1.42 2.43
N VAL A 150 5.43 -1.74 1.15
CA VAL A 150 4.40 -2.72 0.76
C VAL A 150 4.78 -4.09 1.29
N GLU A 151 6.00 -4.56 1.00
CA GLU A 151 6.49 -5.87 1.48
C GLU A 151 6.51 -5.94 3.01
N THR A 152 6.96 -4.88 3.71
CA THR A 152 6.92 -4.82 5.17
C THR A 152 5.48 -4.97 5.69
N SER A 153 4.53 -4.27 5.08
CA SER A 153 3.11 -4.34 5.47
C SER A 153 2.51 -5.73 5.19
N VAL A 154 2.89 -6.36 4.09
CA VAL A 154 2.44 -7.72 3.73
C VAL A 154 2.94 -8.75 4.74
N ARG A 155 4.20 -8.67 5.16
CA ARG A 155 4.78 -9.56 6.19
C ARG A 155 4.11 -9.38 7.55
N GLU A 156 3.80 -8.14 7.93
CA GLU A 156 3.09 -7.83 9.16
C GLU A 156 1.63 -8.29 9.08
N ALA A 157 0.94 -8.09 7.96
CA ALA A 157 -0.41 -8.58 7.71
C ALA A 157 -0.48 -10.12 7.85
N PHE A 158 0.50 -10.84 7.30
CA PHE A 158 0.60 -12.29 7.47
C PHE A 158 0.75 -12.68 8.95
N SER A 159 1.56 -11.94 9.73
CA SER A 159 1.73 -12.18 11.17
C SER A 159 0.47 -11.86 11.99
N MET A 160 -0.49 -11.12 11.41
CA MET A 160 -1.80 -10.81 11.97
C MET A 160 -2.92 -11.73 11.44
N ASP A 161 -2.57 -12.82 10.75
CA ASP A 161 -3.52 -13.76 10.13
C ASP A 161 -4.48 -13.10 9.09
N LEU A 162 -4.05 -12.03 8.44
CA LEU A 162 -4.82 -11.39 7.38
C LEU A 162 -4.60 -12.10 6.03
N ASP A 163 -5.69 -12.55 5.41
CA ASP A 163 -5.70 -13.10 4.05
C ASP A 163 -5.43 -11.98 3.04
N THR A 164 -4.19 -11.89 2.57
CA THR A 164 -3.70 -10.73 1.80
C THR A 164 -3.58 -11.02 0.31
N VAL A 165 -4.07 -10.08 -0.52
CA VAL A 165 -3.86 -10.00 -1.97
C VAL A 165 -3.11 -8.73 -2.31
N VAL A 166 -1.95 -8.87 -2.96
CA VAL A 166 -1.18 -7.75 -3.52
C VAL A 166 -1.54 -7.58 -5.00
N VAL A 167 -1.88 -6.37 -5.42
CA VAL A 167 -2.24 -6.06 -6.82
C VAL A 167 -1.02 -5.49 -7.52
N SER A 168 -0.43 -6.26 -8.45
CA SER A 168 0.87 -5.94 -9.06
C SER A 168 0.89 -4.60 -9.79
N GLU A 169 -0.13 -4.26 -10.57
CA GLU A 169 -0.20 -3.02 -11.35
C GLU A 169 -0.45 -1.78 -10.49
N CYS A 170 -0.87 -1.98 -9.24
CA CYS A 170 -0.97 -0.92 -8.23
C CYS A 170 0.33 -0.73 -7.44
N CYS A 171 1.40 -1.48 -7.77
CA CYS A 171 2.70 -1.39 -7.10
C CYS A 171 3.75 -0.71 -7.97
N TRP A 172 4.71 -0.02 -7.32
CA TRP A 172 5.87 0.57 -7.98
C TRP A 172 7.10 0.59 -7.06
N GLY A 173 8.28 0.72 -7.66
CA GLY A 173 9.55 0.84 -6.94
C GLY A 173 10.60 1.54 -7.78
N GLY A 174 11.58 2.18 -7.13
CA GLY A 174 12.68 2.87 -7.83
C GLY A 174 13.76 1.93 -8.37
N ASP A 175 13.84 0.71 -7.84
CA ASP A 175 14.73 -0.35 -8.31
C ASP A 175 13.89 -1.46 -8.96
N ALA A 176 14.03 -1.62 -10.26
CA ALA A 176 13.22 -2.56 -11.04
C ALA A 176 13.48 -4.03 -10.66
N ALA A 177 14.74 -4.38 -10.34
CA ALA A 177 15.09 -5.74 -9.95
C ALA A 177 14.52 -6.09 -8.57
N ALA A 178 14.64 -5.19 -7.61
CA ALA A 178 14.08 -5.36 -6.27
C ALA A 178 12.54 -5.36 -6.30
N HIS A 179 11.93 -4.52 -7.11
CA HIS A 179 10.47 -4.52 -7.35
C HIS A 179 9.98 -5.86 -7.89
N ALA A 180 10.61 -6.36 -8.96
CA ALA A 180 10.27 -7.65 -9.57
C ALA A 180 10.48 -8.81 -8.57
N TYR A 181 11.62 -8.84 -7.87
CA TYR A 181 11.89 -9.88 -6.86
C TYR A 181 10.84 -9.91 -5.75
N SER A 182 10.41 -8.75 -5.26
CA SER A 182 9.35 -8.65 -4.24
C SER A 182 8.04 -9.24 -4.73
N LEU A 183 7.59 -8.90 -5.95
CA LEU A 183 6.33 -9.40 -6.52
C LEU A 183 6.40 -10.87 -6.92
N ASP A 184 7.51 -11.30 -7.52
CA ASP A 184 7.61 -12.62 -8.13
C ASP A 184 8.10 -13.71 -7.18
N THR A 185 8.74 -13.32 -6.08
CA THR A 185 9.36 -14.27 -5.15
C THR A 185 8.97 -13.99 -3.70
N SER A 186 9.42 -12.86 -3.15
CA SER A 186 9.39 -12.62 -1.70
C SER A 186 7.97 -12.58 -1.14
N MET A 187 7.08 -11.76 -1.70
CA MET A 187 5.72 -11.61 -1.17
C MET A 187 4.82 -12.82 -1.41
N LYS A 188 5.13 -13.68 -2.40
CA LYS A 188 4.35 -14.90 -2.66
C LYS A 188 4.37 -15.91 -1.50
N MET A 189 5.32 -15.78 -0.57
CA MET A 189 5.34 -16.58 0.66
C MET A 189 4.33 -16.10 1.71
N TYR A 190 3.89 -14.85 1.62
CA TYR A 190 3.07 -14.20 2.65
C TYR A 190 1.71 -13.73 2.15
N ALA A 191 1.55 -13.62 0.83
CA ALA A 191 0.34 -13.12 0.19
C ALA A 191 0.14 -13.75 -1.18
N ARG A 192 -1.05 -13.59 -1.73
CA ARG A 192 -1.34 -13.86 -3.13
C ARG A 192 -1.03 -12.62 -3.95
N VAL A 193 0.00 -12.67 -4.78
CA VAL A 193 0.28 -11.60 -5.76
C VAL A 193 -0.53 -11.86 -7.02
N ARG A 194 -1.38 -10.93 -7.41
CA ARG A 194 -2.30 -11.06 -8.55
C ARG A 194 -2.26 -9.82 -9.44
N SER A 195 -2.54 -10.02 -10.73
CA SER A 195 -2.83 -8.91 -11.62
C SER A 195 -4.11 -8.19 -11.23
N LEU A 196 -4.25 -6.94 -11.68
CA LEU A 196 -5.49 -6.17 -11.51
C LEU A 196 -6.69 -6.93 -12.09
N GLU A 197 -6.55 -7.44 -13.33
CA GLU A 197 -7.59 -8.22 -13.99
C GLU A 197 -8.05 -9.41 -13.12
N ARG A 198 -7.08 -10.22 -12.65
CA ARG A 198 -7.39 -11.37 -11.79
C ARG A 198 -8.04 -10.95 -10.48
N THR A 199 -7.55 -9.86 -9.86
CA THR A 199 -8.13 -9.33 -8.63
C THR A 199 -9.58 -8.89 -8.84
N LEU A 200 -9.90 -8.22 -9.95
CA LEU A 200 -11.27 -7.82 -10.27
C LEU A 200 -12.20 -9.02 -10.44
N VAL A 201 -11.71 -10.14 -11.00
CA VAL A 201 -12.47 -11.41 -11.05
C VAL A 201 -12.70 -11.96 -9.64
N MET A 202 -11.67 -11.98 -8.78
CA MET A 202 -11.76 -12.46 -7.40
C MET A 202 -12.73 -11.63 -6.55
N LEU A 203 -12.85 -10.33 -6.83
CA LEU A 203 -13.81 -9.44 -6.16
C LEU A 203 -15.28 -9.71 -6.59
N ARG A 204 -15.53 -10.37 -7.72
CA ARG A 204 -16.89 -10.67 -8.22
C ARG A 204 -17.43 -12.01 -7.70
N ALA A 205 -16.56 -12.84 -7.17
CA ALA A 205 -16.87 -14.20 -6.71
C ALA A 205 -17.40 -14.19 -5.28
#